data_bd3952d993185508906bccbf3447ca1c
#
_entry.id   bd3952d993185508906bccbf3447ca1c
#
_cell.length_a   1.000
_cell.length_b   1.000
_cell.length_c   1.000
_cell.angle_alpha   90.00
_cell.angle_beta   90.00
_cell.angle_gamma   90.00
#
_symmetry.space_group_name_H-M   'P 1'
#
loop_
_entity.id
_entity.type
_entity.pdbx_description
1 polymer ?
#
loop_
_entity_poly.entity_id
_entity_poly.type
_entity_poly.pdbx_seq_one_letter_code
_entity_poly.pdbx_strand_id
1 'polypeptide(L)'
;MHADNWANKAKQMGYRTRAVFKLEEILNKIKPKKKYKNVLDIGSAPGGWSQFIKKKYRNTNVYALDILDMEPVDGVNFYKDSIENIDNIFEINKLKGAFNLVISDIAPNLSGIGAIDIENIFELNQMTINVAKNYLNSDGIMIMKTFQNNMLKTLRKEMEISFKVVQTFKPVASKKQSGEIYLFGVK
;
A
#
# COMPACT_ATOMS: atom_id res chain seq x y z
N MET A 1 -7.92 1.59 22.19
CA MET A 1 -6.45 1.61 22.33
C MET A 1 -5.97 2.92 21.71
N HIS A 2 -5.24 3.76 22.47
CA HIS A 2 -4.78 5.06 21.97
C HIS A 2 -3.67 4.88 20.92
N ALA A 3 -3.49 5.89 20.01
CA ALA A 3 -2.47 5.88 18.96
C ALA A 3 -1.05 5.63 19.49
N ASP A 4 -0.77 6.12 20.71
CA ASP A 4 0.52 5.96 21.38
C ASP A 4 0.80 4.49 21.75
N ASN A 5 -0.23 3.71 22.08
CA ASN A 5 -0.07 2.29 22.40
C ASN A 5 0.36 1.47 21.17
N TRP A 6 -0.13 1.82 19.96
CA TRP A 6 0.29 1.17 18.73
C TRP A 6 1.73 1.53 18.36
N ALA A 7 2.14 2.79 18.58
CA ALA A 7 3.51 3.22 18.34
C ALA A 7 4.49 2.51 19.29
N ASN A 8 4.17 2.43 20.58
CA ASN A 8 4.97 1.70 21.57
C ASN A 8 5.07 0.21 21.24
N LYS A 9 3.95 -0.41 20.85
CA LYS A 9 3.94 -1.81 20.41
C LYS A 9 4.83 -2.03 19.18
N ALA A 10 4.76 -1.14 18.19
CA ALA A 10 5.63 -1.22 17.00
C ALA A 10 7.11 -1.17 17.39
N LYS A 11 7.49 -0.23 18.24
CA LYS A 11 8.86 -0.09 18.74
C LYS A 11 9.34 -1.34 19.49
N GLN A 12 8.50 -1.89 20.39
CA GLN A 12 8.82 -3.13 21.13
C GLN A 12 9.02 -4.34 20.21
N MET A 13 8.26 -4.41 19.10
CA MET A 13 8.37 -5.47 18.10
C MET A 13 9.47 -5.20 17.04
N GLY A 14 10.20 -4.10 17.16
CA GLY A 14 11.26 -3.69 16.23
C GLY A 14 10.73 -3.29 14.85
N TYR A 15 9.51 -2.74 14.79
CA TYR A 15 8.95 -2.15 13.57
C TYR A 15 9.19 -0.64 13.51
N ARG A 16 9.44 -0.13 12.30
CA ARG A 16 9.69 1.30 12.05
C ARG A 16 8.47 2.17 12.28
N THR A 17 7.28 1.65 12.00
CA THR A 17 6.03 2.41 12.14
C THR A 17 4.89 1.54 12.65
N ARG A 18 3.90 2.17 13.29
CA ARG A 18 2.65 1.51 13.69
C ARG A 18 1.75 1.15 12.50
N ALA A 19 2.01 1.69 11.30
CA ALA A 19 1.25 1.39 10.09
C ALA A 19 1.27 -0.11 9.75
N VAL A 20 2.30 -0.84 10.22
CA VAL A 20 2.40 -2.29 10.07
C VAL A 20 1.17 -3.04 10.56
N PHE A 21 0.56 -2.60 11.67
CA PHE A 21 -0.61 -3.28 12.23
C PHE A 21 -1.87 -3.13 11.39
N LYS A 22 -1.94 -2.08 10.57
CA LYS A 22 -3.03 -1.89 9.60
C LYS A 22 -2.94 -2.95 8.50
N LEU A 23 -1.75 -3.13 7.92
CA LEU A 23 -1.50 -4.15 6.90
C LEU A 23 -1.69 -5.56 7.46
N GLU A 24 -1.18 -5.82 8.66
CA GLU A 24 -1.34 -7.11 9.35
C GLU A 24 -2.82 -7.46 9.54
N GLU A 25 -3.63 -6.51 10.01
CA GLU A 25 -5.07 -6.72 10.22
C GLU A 25 -5.79 -7.03 8.91
N ILE A 26 -5.50 -6.26 7.84
CA ILE A 26 -6.09 -6.48 6.53
C ILE A 26 -5.71 -7.87 5.99
N LEU A 27 -4.42 -8.22 5.99
CA LEU A 27 -3.94 -9.52 5.52
C LEU A 27 -4.53 -10.69 6.32
N ASN A 28 -4.73 -10.53 7.62
CA ASN A 28 -5.37 -11.56 8.44
C ASN A 28 -6.87 -11.74 8.11
N LYS A 29 -7.57 -10.66 7.74
CA LYS A 29 -8.99 -10.70 7.34
C LYS A 29 -9.19 -11.34 5.97
N ILE A 30 -8.37 -11.00 4.99
CA ILE A 30 -8.49 -11.53 3.62
C ILE A 30 -7.97 -12.98 3.52
N LYS A 31 -7.17 -13.44 4.48
CA LYS A 31 -6.62 -14.81 4.55
C LYS A 31 -6.12 -15.32 3.18
N PRO A 32 -5.14 -14.67 2.57
CA PRO A 32 -4.69 -15.04 1.24
C PRO A 32 -4.20 -16.50 1.23
N LYS A 33 -4.67 -17.27 0.26
CA LYS A 33 -4.31 -18.71 0.14
C LYS A 33 -2.91 -18.94 -0.42
N LYS A 34 -2.32 -17.93 -1.07
CA LYS A 34 -1.05 -18.05 -1.81
C LYS A 34 0.09 -17.38 -1.05
N LYS A 35 1.30 -17.97 -1.18
CA LYS A 35 2.54 -17.29 -0.81
C LYS A 35 2.81 -16.19 -1.84
N TYR A 36 3.27 -15.04 -1.39
CA TYR A 36 3.68 -13.96 -2.28
C TYR A 36 5.11 -14.22 -2.76
N LYS A 37 5.32 -14.24 -4.08
CA LYS A 37 6.66 -14.33 -4.69
C LYS A 37 7.24 -12.92 -4.86
N ASN A 38 6.48 -12.02 -5.46
CA ASN A 38 6.86 -10.64 -5.71
C ASN A 38 5.84 -9.70 -5.10
N VAL A 39 6.29 -8.73 -4.31
CA VAL A 39 5.48 -7.70 -3.67
C VAL A 39 6.03 -6.33 -4.07
N LEU A 40 5.15 -5.42 -4.45
CA LEU A 40 5.44 -4.01 -4.72
C LEU A 40 4.85 -3.17 -3.59
N ASP A 41 5.67 -2.36 -2.94
CA ASP A 41 5.31 -1.42 -1.86
C ASP A 41 5.49 0.01 -2.36
N ILE A 42 4.38 0.73 -2.58
CA ILE A 42 4.35 2.08 -3.15
C ILE A 42 4.07 3.09 -2.03
N GLY A 43 4.92 4.11 -1.92
CA GLY A 43 4.90 5.00 -0.76
C GLY A 43 5.46 4.29 0.47
N SER A 44 6.60 3.61 0.27
CA SER A 44 7.14 2.66 1.23
C SER A 44 7.81 3.30 2.44
N ALA A 45 8.33 4.52 2.34
CA ALA A 45 9.05 5.19 3.43
C ALA A 45 8.17 5.37 4.68
N PRO A 46 8.72 5.11 5.85
CA PRO A 46 10.09 4.73 6.21
C PRO A 46 10.35 3.22 6.21
N GLY A 47 9.54 2.38 5.54
CA GLY A 47 9.82 0.96 5.32
C GLY A 47 9.07 -0.01 6.24
N GLY A 48 8.06 0.45 6.97
CA GLY A 48 7.33 -0.40 7.93
C GLY A 48 6.61 -1.57 7.27
N TRP A 49 5.94 -1.35 6.15
CA TRP A 49 5.22 -2.41 5.43
C TRP A 49 6.17 -3.38 4.73
N SER A 50 7.20 -2.86 4.06
CA SER A 50 8.26 -3.70 3.48
C SER A 50 8.93 -4.58 4.52
N GLN A 51 9.27 -4.04 5.69
CA GLN A 51 9.84 -4.77 6.81
C GLN A 51 8.91 -5.89 7.30
N PHE A 52 7.61 -5.59 7.45
CA PHE A 52 6.61 -6.57 7.87
C PHE A 52 6.47 -7.71 6.86
N ILE A 53 6.39 -7.39 5.56
CA ILE A 53 6.29 -8.41 4.50
C ILE A 53 7.52 -9.34 4.54
N LYS A 54 8.72 -8.80 4.65
CA LYS A 54 9.95 -9.61 4.72
C LYS A 54 10.01 -10.50 5.97
N LYS A 55 9.60 -9.99 7.14
CA LYS A 55 9.54 -10.79 8.37
C LYS A 55 8.51 -11.92 8.27
N LYS A 56 7.34 -11.64 7.70
CA LYS A 56 6.24 -12.61 7.60
C LYS A 56 6.43 -13.62 6.48
N TYR A 57 7.01 -13.21 5.34
CA TYR A 57 7.18 -14.00 4.14
C TYR A 57 8.65 -13.99 3.67
N ARG A 58 9.52 -14.76 4.34
CA ARG A 58 10.98 -14.71 4.17
C ARG A 58 11.47 -14.86 2.73
N ASN A 59 10.78 -15.69 1.93
CA ASN A 59 11.16 -15.99 0.52
C ASN A 59 10.49 -15.06 -0.50
N THR A 60 9.96 -13.92 -0.07
CA THR A 60 9.33 -12.93 -0.95
C THR A 60 10.35 -11.91 -1.42
N ASN A 61 10.35 -11.61 -2.71
CA ASN A 61 11.04 -10.44 -3.27
C ASN A 61 10.18 -9.21 -3.02
N VAL A 62 10.71 -8.22 -2.32
CA VAL A 62 10.02 -6.96 -2.06
C VAL A 62 10.72 -5.85 -2.85
N TYR A 63 9.93 -5.14 -3.62
CA TYR A 63 10.31 -3.94 -4.39
C TYR A 63 9.58 -2.76 -3.76
N ALA A 64 10.33 -1.81 -3.25
CA ALA A 64 9.81 -0.66 -2.53
C ALA A 64 10.12 0.62 -3.29
N LEU A 65 9.14 1.50 -3.43
CA LEU A 65 9.23 2.75 -4.17
C LEU A 65 8.73 3.90 -3.31
N ASP A 66 9.51 4.96 -3.21
CA ASP A 66 9.11 6.21 -2.55
C ASP A 66 9.95 7.38 -3.08
N ILE A 67 9.38 8.59 -3.07
CA ILE A 67 10.10 9.83 -3.35
C ILE A 67 11.01 10.27 -2.20
N LEU A 68 10.70 9.82 -0.99
CA LEU A 68 11.48 10.10 0.22
C LEU A 68 12.60 9.08 0.40
N ASP A 69 13.64 9.48 1.11
CA ASP A 69 14.70 8.55 1.50
C ASP A 69 14.15 7.50 2.49
N MET A 70 14.64 6.30 2.33
CA MET A 70 14.31 5.19 3.22
C MET A 70 15.58 4.49 3.67
N GLU A 71 15.78 4.38 4.98
CA GLU A 71 16.85 3.55 5.53
C GLU A 71 16.75 2.11 5.02
N PRO A 72 17.84 1.43 4.69
CA PRO A 72 17.81 0.08 4.16
C PRO A 72 17.02 -0.89 5.04
N VAL A 73 16.18 -1.70 4.40
CA VAL A 73 15.49 -2.85 5.01
C VAL A 73 16.09 -4.10 4.43
N ASP A 74 16.56 -5.01 5.30
CA ASP A 74 17.20 -6.25 4.86
C ASP A 74 16.31 -7.05 3.89
N GLY A 75 16.88 -7.40 2.74
CA GLY A 75 16.21 -8.14 1.67
C GLY A 75 15.11 -7.39 0.93
N VAL A 76 15.04 -6.07 1.01
CA VAL A 76 14.14 -5.19 0.25
C VAL A 76 14.94 -4.42 -0.80
N ASN A 77 14.46 -4.43 -2.04
CA ASN A 77 15.00 -3.60 -3.12
C ASN A 77 14.27 -2.25 -3.10
N PHE A 78 14.93 -1.21 -2.65
CA PHE A 78 14.37 0.13 -2.58
C PHE A 78 14.81 0.99 -3.77
N TYR A 79 13.86 1.71 -4.32
CA TYR A 79 14.04 2.67 -5.43
C TYR A 79 13.48 4.01 -4.99
N LYS A 80 14.34 5.04 -4.99
CA LYS A 80 13.94 6.41 -4.69
C LYS A 80 13.50 7.08 -5.99
N ASP A 81 12.20 7.04 -6.25
CA ASP A 81 11.60 7.65 -7.45
C ASP A 81 10.10 7.89 -7.23
N SER A 82 9.48 8.63 -8.16
CA SER A 82 8.04 8.83 -8.19
C SER A 82 7.31 7.62 -8.78
N ILE A 83 6.07 7.39 -8.34
CA ILE A 83 5.17 6.41 -8.95
C ILE A 83 4.97 6.66 -10.45
N GLU A 84 5.02 7.91 -10.89
CA GLU A 84 4.90 8.32 -12.30
C GLU A 84 6.01 7.71 -13.16
N ASN A 85 7.19 7.51 -12.60
CA ASN A 85 8.38 7.00 -13.26
C ASN A 85 8.57 5.48 -13.13
N ILE A 86 7.60 4.75 -12.55
CA ILE A 86 7.75 3.33 -12.24
C ILE A 86 8.14 2.47 -13.44
N ASP A 87 7.67 2.85 -14.64
CA ASP A 87 7.96 2.16 -15.90
C ASP A 87 9.43 2.34 -16.35
N ASN A 88 10.14 3.33 -15.83
CA ASN A 88 11.55 3.59 -16.09
C ASN A 88 12.47 2.77 -15.17
N ILE A 89 11.95 2.19 -14.09
CA ILE A 89 12.71 1.35 -13.17
C ILE A 89 12.77 -0.07 -13.75
N PHE A 90 13.87 -0.39 -14.40
CA PHE A 90 14.03 -1.65 -15.13
C PHE A 90 13.71 -2.88 -14.31
N GLU A 91 14.18 -2.96 -13.04
CA GLU A 91 13.97 -4.11 -12.14
C GLU A 91 12.51 -4.32 -11.79
N ILE A 92 11.70 -3.27 -11.74
CA ILE A 92 10.26 -3.32 -11.50
C ILE A 92 9.53 -3.58 -12.82
N ASN A 93 9.89 -2.84 -13.88
CA ASN A 93 9.22 -2.89 -15.17
C ASN A 93 9.26 -4.28 -15.80
N LYS A 94 10.40 -4.99 -15.74
CA LYS A 94 10.52 -6.37 -16.24
C LYS A 94 9.60 -7.38 -15.54
N LEU A 95 8.98 -7.00 -14.42
CA LEU A 95 8.05 -7.82 -13.65
C LEU A 95 6.59 -7.41 -13.86
N LYS A 96 6.26 -6.62 -14.88
CA LYS A 96 4.85 -6.33 -15.23
C LYS A 96 4.05 -7.63 -15.34
N GLY A 97 2.90 -7.69 -14.69
CA GLY A 97 2.05 -8.87 -14.67
C GLY A 97 2.53 -10.03 -13.77
N ALA A 98 3.62 -9.85 -13.01
CA ALA A 98 4.22 -10.91 -12.19
C ALA A 98 4.16 -10.64 -10.67
N PHE A 99 3.63 -9.51 -10.23
CA PHE A 99 3.44 -9.24 -8.81
C PHE A 99 2.21 -9.96 -8.27
N ASN A 100 2.36 -10.54 -7.08
CA ASN A 100 1.25 -11.21 -6.39
C ASN A 100 0.51 -10.25 -5.46
N LEU A 101 1.19 -9.20 -5.00
CA LEU A 101 0.66 -8.21 -4.08
C LEU A 101 1.25 -6.84 -4.41
N VAL A 102 0.38 -5.86 -4.57
CA VAL A 102 0.71 -4.43 -4.58
C VAL A 102 0.11 -3.81 -3.34
N ILE A 103 0.94 -3.20 -2.52
CA ILE A 103 0.52 -2.48 -1.31
C ILE A 103 0.89 -1.02 -1.46
N SER A 104 0.06 -0.13 -0.92
CA SER A 104 0.33 1.31 -0.95
C SER A 104 -0.22 2.00 0.30
N ASP A 105 0.66 2.62 1.06
CA ASP A 105 0.32 3.56 2.14
C ASP A 105 0.65 5.01 1.75
N ILE A 106 0.78 5.27 0.43
CA ILE A 106 1.10 6.58 -0.12
C ILE A 106 0.06 7.63 0.25
N ALA A 107 0.49 8.84 0.49
CA ALA A 107 -0.39 10.00 0.66
C ALA A 107 0.33 11.26 0.14
N PRO A 108 -0.39 12.20 -0.46
CA PRO A 108 0.19 13.48 -0.83
C PRO A 108 0.49 14.30 0.43
N ASN A 109 1.35 15.30 0.29
CA ASN A 109 1.47 16.34 1.29
C ASN A 109 0.16 17.14 1.33
N LEU A 110 -0.50 17.13 2.48
CA LEU A 110 -1.77 17.84 2.63
C LEU A 110 -1.51 19.37 2.68
N SER A 111 -2.24 20.11 1.85
CA SER A 111 -2.18 21.56 1.78
C SER A 111 -2.97 22.23 2.91
N GLY A 112 -3.90 21.48 3.53
CA GLY A 112 -4.91 21.99 4.46
C GLY A 112 -6.13 22.60 3.77
N ILE A 113 -6.18 22.62 2.43
CA ILE A 113 -7.33 23.06 1.63
C ILE A 113 -8.08 21.82 1.18
N GLY A 114 -9.22 21.53 1.80
CA GLY A 114 -9.90 20.24 1.67
C GLY A 114 -10.21 19.82 0.22
N ALA A 115 -10.59 20.75 -0.66
CA ALA A 115 -10.88 20.43 -2.07
C ALA A 115 -9.61 19.97 -2.83
N ILE A 116 -8.50 20.69 -2.64
CA ILE A 116 -7.21 20.37 -3.28
C ILE A 116 -6.68 19.04 -2.73
N ASP A 117 -6.78 18.84 -1.43
CA ASP A 117 -6.30 17.61 -0.80
C ASP A 117 -7.08 16.38 -1.29
N ILE A 118 -8.40 16.49 -1.50
CA ILE A 118 -9.24 15.43 -2.04
C ILE A 118 -8.82 15.09 -3.48
N GLU A 119 -8.58 16.09 -4.32
CA GLU A 119 -8.16 15.91 -5.71
C GLU A 119 -6.79 15.24 -5.80
N ASN A 120 -5.80 15.73 -5.07
CA ASN A 120 -4.46 15.15 -5.02
C ASN A 120 -4.47 13.69 -4.53
N ILE A 121 -5.29 13.38 -3.51
CA ILE A 121 -5.48 12.00 -3.03
C ILE A 121 -6.10 11.14 -4.13
N PHE A 122 -7.10 11.64 -4.83
CA PHE A 122 -7.79 10.90 -5.88
C PHE A 122 -6.85 10.57 -7.05
N GLU A 123 -6.11 11.56 -7.57
CA GLU A 123 -5.13 11.35 -8.64
C GLU A 123 -4.07 10.32 -8.25
N LEU A 124 -3.50 10.43 -7.05
CA LEU A 124 -2.49 9.51 -6.55
C LEU A 124 -3.03 8.08 -6.41
N ASN A 125 -4.28 7.94 -6.00
CA ASN A 125 -4.97 6.66 -5.93
C ASN A 125 -5.23 6.08 -7.33
N GLN A 126 -5.60 6.90 -8.32
CA GLN A 126 -5.76 6.46 -9.71
C GLN A 126 -4.44 5.94 -10.28
N MET A 127 -3.32 6.63 -10.05
CA MET A 127 -1.99 6.15 -10.44
C MET A 127 -1.70 4.79 -9.80
N THR A 128 -1.98 4.63 -8.51
CA THR A 128 -1.79 3.36 -7.79
C THR A 128 -2.64 2.23 -8.36
N ILE A 129 -3.90 2.49 -8.69
CA ILE A 129 -4.80 1.52 -9.35
C ILE A 129 -4.24 1.12 -10.71
N ASN A 130 -3.77 2.09 -11.51
CA ASN A 130 -3.20 1.84 -12.81
C ASN A 130 -1.93 0.97 -12.73
N VAL A 131 -1.05 1.26 -11.78
CA VAL A 131 0.11 0.42 -11.50
C VAL A 131 -0.33 -1.00 -11.11
N ALA A 132 -1.24 -1.15 -10.17
CA ALA A 132 -1.72 -2.45 -9.74
C ALA A 132 -2.35 -3.24 -10.89
N LYS A 133 -3.13 -2.59 -11.74
CA LYS A 133 -3.72 -3.18 -12.96
C LYS A 133 -2.65 -3.74 -13.91
N ASN A 134 -1.55 -3.03 -14.10
CA ASN A 134 -0.51 -3.42 -15.07
C ASN A 134 0.50 -4.41 -14.47
N TYR A 135 0.80 -4.29 -13.19
CA TYR A 135 1.88 -5.04 -12.54
C TYR A 135 1.42 -6.32 -11.84
N LEU A 136 0.16 -6.40 -11.40
CA LEU A 136 -0.38 -7.62 -10.78
C LEU A 136 -0.60 -8.74 -11.80
N ASN A 137 -0.35 -9.97 -11.38
CA ASN A 137 -0.78 -11.17 -12.09
C ASN A 137 -2.32 -11.35 -12.00
N SER A 138 -2.86 -12.35 -12.70
CA SER A 138 -4.31 -12.58 -12.85
C SER A 138 -5.09 -12.82 -11.55
N ASP A 139 -4.44 -13.21 -10.48
CA ASP A 139 -5.04 -13.40 -9.14
C ASP A 139 -4.34 -12.53 -8.09
N GLY A 140 -3.65 -11.50 -8.55
CA GLY A 140 -2.90 -10.59 -7.73
C GLY A 140 -3.81 -9.73 -6.87
N ILE A 141 -3.28 -9.29 -5.75
CA ILE A 141 -4.01 -8.53 -4.73
C ILE A 141 -3.47 -7.12 -4.66
N MET A 142 -4.35 -6.14 -4.59
CA MET A 142 -4.04 -4.76 -4.24
C MET A 142 -4.59 -4.40 -2.87
N ILE A 143 -3.79 -3.70 -2.07
CA ILE A 143 -4.21 -3.03 -0.82
C ILE A 143 -3.70 -1.60 -0.89
N MET A 144 -4.60 -0.63 -0.87
CA MET A 144 -4.27 0.78 -1.04
C MET A 144 -4.98 1.63 0.00
N LYS A 145 -4.23 2.55 0.63
CA LYS A 145 -4.81 3.58 1.47
C LYS A 145 -5.58 4.59 0.64
N THR A 146 -6.74 5.01 1.16
CA THR A 146 -7.49 6.17 0.69
C THR A 146 -8.22 6.82 1.88
N PHE A 147 -9.04 7.81 1.60
CA PHE A 147 -9.81 8.50 2.62
C PHE A 147 -11.30 8.50 2.29
N GLN A 148 -12.10 8.48 3.34
CA GLN A 148 -13.55 8.59 3.21
C GLN A 148 -13.92 10.02 2.83
N ASN A 149 -14.23 10.23 1.54
CA ASN A 149 -14.63 11.51 0.94
C ASN A 149 -15.62 11.27 -0.20
N ASN A 150 -16.05 12.34 -0.86
CA ASN A 150 -17.03 12.30 -1.98
C ASN A 150 -16.53 11.56 -3.22
N MET A 151 -15.20 11.44 -3.42
CA MET A 151 -14.59 10.74 -4.57
C MET A 151 -14.48 9.22 -4.37
N LEU A 152 -14.68 8.72 -3.14
CA LEU A 152 -14.53 7.29 -2.83
C LEU A 152 -15.41 6.38 -3.70
N LYS A 153 -16.65 6.81 -3.98
CA LYS A 153 -17.58 6.03 -4.84
C LYS A 153 -17.05 5.91 -6.26
N THR A 154 -16.50 6.99 -6.81
CA THR A 154 -15.90 7.01 -8.15
C THR A 154 -14.67 6.10 -8.20
N LEU A 155 -13.77 6.23 -7.22
CA LEU A 155 -12.58 5.43 -7.12
C LEU A 155 -12.88 3.91 -7.03
N ARG A 156 -13.91 3.53 -6.26
CA ARG A 156 -14.35 2.13 -6.19
C ARG A 156 -14.87 1.61 -7.53
N LYS A 157 -15.66 2.41 -8.25
CA LYS A 157 -16.15 2.04 -9.59
C LYS A 157 -15.01 1.82 -10.57
N GLU A 158 -13.98 2.66 -10.54
CA GLU A 158 -12.78 2.47 -11.37
C GLU A 158 -12.07 1.15 -11.05
N MET A 159 -11.95 0.82 -9.77
CA MET A 159 -11.39 -0.47 -9.37
C MET A 159 -12.26 -1.65 -9.88
N GLU A 160 -13.57 -1.56 -9.78
CA GLU A 160 -14.52 -2.60 -10.20
C GLU A 160 -14.44 -2.94 -11.70
N ILE A 161 -13.89 -2.02 -12.53
CA ILE A 161 -13.61 -2.29 -13.96
C ILE A 161 -12.49 -3.33 -14.14
N SER A 162 -11.51 -3.35 -13.25
CA SER A 162 -10.28 -4.15 -13.42
C SER A 162 -10.06 -5.21 -12.34
N PHE A 163 -10.84 -5.19 -11.26
CA PHE A 163 -10.73 -6.10 -10.13
C PHE A 163 -12.05 -6.85 -9.92
N LYS A 164 -11.97 -8.18 -9.82
CA LYS A 164 -13.14 -9.07 -9.61
C LYS A 164 -13.80 -8.86 -8.25
N VAL A 165 -12.99 -8.47 -7.25
CA VAL A 165 -13.44 -8.21 -5.88
C VAL A 165 -12.92 -6.86 -5.46
N VAL A 166 -13.79 -6.00 -4.93
CA VAL A 166 -13.42 -4.72 -4.33
C VAL A 166 -14.08 -4.59 -2.95
N GLN A 167 -13.26 -4.46 -1.92
CA GLN A 167 -13.71 -4.32 -0.53
C GLN A 167 -13.06 -3.13 0.14
N THR A 168 -13.72 -2.59 1.17
CA THR A 168 -13.22 -1.50 2.00
C THR A 168 -12.95 -2.01 3.40
N PHE A 169 -11.77 -1.67 3.94
CA PHE A 169 -11.37 -1.98 5.30
C PHE A 169 -11.08 -0.70 6.09
N LYS A 170 -11.51 -0.66 7.34
CA LYS A 170 -11.08 0.34 8.32
C LYS A 170 -10.38 -0.39 9.47
N PRO A 171 -9.03 -0.49 9.45
CA PRO A 171 -8.29 -1.16 10.51
C PRO A 171 -8.49 -0.48 11.87
N VAL A 172 -8.52 -1.28 12.93
CA VAL A 172 -8.61 -0.78 14.32
C VAL A 172 -7.37 0.05 14.70
N ALA A 173 -6.23 -0.25 14.09
CA ALA A 173 -4.99 0.52 14.25
C ALA A 173 -5.03 1.92 13.62
N SER A 174 -6.01 2.23 12.77
CA SER A 174 -6.27 3.59 12.29
C SER A 174 -6.83 4.47 13.41
N LYS A 175 -6.48 5.77 13.40
CA LYS A 175 -7.08 6.71 14.36
C LYS A 175 -8.59 6.78 14.15
N LYS A 176 -9.40 6.72 15.22
CA LYS A 176 -10.87 6.76 15.12
C LYS A 176 -11.40 7.99 14.38
N GLN A 177 -10.75 9.15 14.57
CA GLN A 177 -11.13 10.43 13.97
C GLN A 177 -10.59 10.61 12.54
N SER A 178 -9.69 9.72 12.06
CA SER A 178 -9.15 9.78 10.72
C SER A 178 -10.15 9.22 9.71
N GLY A 179 -10.37 9.93 8.60
CA GLY A 179 -11.10 9.42 7.44
C GLY A 179 -10.38 8.31 6.68
N GLU A 180 -9.20 7.89 7.13
CA GLU A 180 -8.37 6.86 6.51
C GLU A 180 -9.08 5.50 6.46
N ILE A 181 -9.10 4.92 5.28
CA ILE A 181 -9.59 3.57 4.99
C ILE A 181 -8.66 2.90 3.97
N TYR A 182 -8.86 1.60 3.78
CA TYR A 182 -8.09 0.83 2.80
C TYR A 182 -9.00 0.16 1.80
N LEU A 183 -8.68 0.29 0.51
CA LEU A 183 -9.31 -0.47 -0.55
C LEU A 183 -8.49 -1.74 -0.82
N PHE A 184 -9.20 -2.84 -0.93
CA PHE A 184 -8.68 -4.14 -1.30
C PHE A 184 -9.28 -4.53 -2.64
N GLY A 185 -8.45 -5.06 -3.55
CA GLY A 185 -8.88 -5.56 -4.85
C GLY A 185 -8.21 -6.89 -5.19
N VAL A 186 -8.94 -7.78 -5.86
CA VAL A 186 -8.40 -8.99 -6.50
C VAL A 186 -8.56 -8.85 -8.01
N LYS A 187 -7.45 -8.93 -8.75
CA LYS A 187 -7.42 -8.82 -10.22
C LYS A 187 -8.02 -10.04 -10.93
#